data_2de5565ec07139a89a8b41d6e4c5c1f6
#
_entry.id   2de5565ec07139a89a8b41d6e4c5c1f6
#
_cell.length_a   1.000
_cell.length_b   1.000
_cell.length_c   1.000
_cell.angle_alpha   90.00
_cell.angle_beta   90.00
_cell.angle_gamma   90.00
#
_symmetry.space_group_name_H-M   'P 1'
#
loop_
_entity.id
_entity.type
_entity.pdbx_description
1 polymer ?
#
loop_
_entity_poly.entity_id
_entity_poly.type
_entity_poly.pdbx_seq_one_letter_code
_entity_poly.pdbx_strand_id
1 'polypeptide(L)'
;LDGGIKAIKEITYAKSRGIDFIICDHHVPDDEMPPAVAILNPKRPDDSYPFKYLCGCGVGFKFMQAFAKNNGISFSRLIPLLDFCAVSIAADLVPVVDENRILAFHGLKQLNLNPSIGLKAIIDICGLNGREISMSDIIFKIGPRINASGRMEDRKSTRLNSSHAKSSR
;
A
#
# COMPACT_ATOMS: atom_id res chain seq x y z
N LEU A 1 3.81 -3.96 2.92
CA LEU A 1 4.25 -3.04 1.86
C LEU A 1 4.38 -1.63 2.39
N ASP A 2 3.40 -1.11 3.09
CA ASP A 2 3.43 0.22 3.68
C ASP A 2 4.07 0.16 5.07
N GLY A 3 5.18 0.90 5.30
CA GLY A 3 5.95 0.89 6.55
C GLY A 3 7.08 -0.15 6.62
N GLY A 4 7.36 -0.88 5.53
CA GLY A 4 8.46 -1.85 5.49
C GLY A 4 9.85 -1.24 5.68
N ILE A 5 10.04 0.03 5.34
CA ILE A 5 11.32 0.74 5.48
C ILE A 5 11.77 0.88 6.95
N LYS A 6 10.84 0.81 7.89
CA LYS A 6 11.09 0.91 9.35
C LYS A 6 11.05 -0.43 10.08
N ALA A 7 10.74 -1.52 9.39
CA ALA A 7 10.57 -2.86 9.97
C ALA A 7 11.93 -3.61 10.08
N ILE A 8 12.95 -2.96 10.67
CA ILE A 8 14.32 -3.51 10.73
C ILE A 8 14.35 -4.84 11.48
N LYS A 9 13.70 -4.92 12.66
CA LYS A 9 13.71 -6.11 13.51
C LYS A 9 13.02 -7.31 12.84
N GLU A 10 11.86 -7.06 12.24
CA GLU A 10 11.06 -8.08 11.57
C GLU A 10 11.78 -8.64 10.33
N ILE A 11 12.41 -7.77 9.55
CA ILE A 11 13.15 -8.16 8.36
C ILE A 11 14.46 -8.85 8.72
N THR A 12 15.16 -8.41 9.78
CA THR A 12 16.34 -9.10 10.32
C THR A 12 15.98 -10.50 10.79
N TYR A 13 14.87 -10.65 11.51
CA TYR A 13 14.38 -11.96 11.93
C TYR A 13 14.03 -12.84 10.72
N ALA A 14 13.30 -12.33 9.75
CA ALA A 14 12.97 -13.08 8.54
C ALA A 14 14.22 -13.55 7.79
N LYS A 15 15.22 -12.66 7.63
CA LYS A 15 16.50 -12.99 7.01
C LYS A 15 17.23 -14.12 7.76
N SER A 16 17.21 -14.10 9.09
CA SER A 16 17.79 -15.17 9.91
C SER A 16 17.10 -16.54 9.70
N ARG A 17 15.88 -16.52 9.16
CA ARG A 17 15.10 -17.73 8.81
C ARG A 17 15.17 -18.09 7.32
N GLY A 18 16.05 -17.44 6.55
CA GLY A 18 16.21 -17.67 5.12
C GLY A 18 15.08 -17.11 4.26
N ILE A 19 14.32 -16.13 4.79
CA ILE A 19 13.21 -15.47 4.07
C ILE A 19 13.70 -14.13 3.53
N ASP A 20 13.63 -13.98 2.21
CA ASP A 20 13.99 -12.76 1.52
C ASP A 20 12.82 -11.76 1.50
N PHE A 21 13.16 -10.46 1.60
CA PHE A 21 12.20 -9.37 1.53
C PHE A 21 12.53 -8.41 0.40
N ILE A 22 11.49 -8.00 -0.34
CA ILE A 22 11.50 -6.84 -1.23
C ILE A 22 10.58 -5.79 -0.60
N ILE A 23 11.12 -4.60 -0.34
CA ILE A 23 10.37 -3.49 0.24
C ILE A 23 9.97 -2.52 -0.87
N CYS A 24 8.67 -2.21 -0.95
CA CYS A 24 8.13 -1.10 -1.73
C CYS A 24 7.48 -0.14 -0.73
N ASP A 25 8.10 1.01 -0.49
CA ASP A 25 7.67 1.97 0.53
C ASP A 25 7.81 3.41 0.04
N HIS A 26 7.13 4.34 0.68
CA HIS A 26 7.14 5.77 0.36
C HIS A 26 7.39 6.67 1.57
N HIS A 27 7.59 6.08 2.75
CA HIS A 27 7.94 6.84 3.95
C HIS A 27 9.38 7.34 3.89
N VAL A 28 9.67 8.42 4.59
CA VAL A 28 11.03 8.90 4.74
C VAL A 28 11.82 7.83 5.52
N PRO A 29 12.93 7.32 4.96
CA PRO A 29 13.75 6.35 5.65
C PRO A 29 14.44 6.98 6.87
N ASP A 30 14.75 6.15 7.85
CA ASP A 30 15.62 6.50 8.96
C ASP A 30 17.10 6.29 8.54
N ASP A 31 18.06 6.62 9.41
CA ASP A 31 19.50 6.47 9.11
C ASP A 31 19.89 5.01 8.87
N GLU A 32 19.21 4.08 9.55
CA GLU A 32 19.45 2.65 9.40
C GLU A 32 18.38 2.03 8.47
N MET A 33 18.85 1.22 7.50
CA MET A 33 18.00 0.55 6.53
C MET A 33 17.81 -0.92 6.90
N PRO A 34 16.59 -1.49 6.70
CA PRO A 34 16.36 -2.90 6.93
C PRO A 34 17.17 -3.78 5.94
N PRO A 35 17.67 -4.96 6.38
CA PRO A 35 18.52 -5.83 5.57
C PRO A 35 17.72 -6.65 4.53
N ALA A 36 16.91 -5.97 3.73
CA ALA A 36 16.13 -6.54 2.63
C ALA A 36 17.00 -6.79 1.39
N VAL A 37 16.57 -7.70 0.51
CA VAL A 37 17.24 -8.00 -0.77
C VAL A 37 17.15 -6.80 -1.72
N ALA A 38 16.01 -6.11 -1.71
CA ALA A 38 15.81 -4.88 -2.48
C ALA A 38 14.88 -3.93 -1.74
N ILE A 39 15.14 -2.63 -1.86
CA ILE A 39 14.32 -1.56 -1.29
C ILE A 39 14.03 -0.54 -2.38
N LEU A 40 12.76 -0.46 -2.78
CA LEU A 40 12.25 0.54 -3.70
C LEU A 40 11.53 1.61 -2.88
N ASN A 41 12.16 2.77 -2.80
CA ASN A 41 11.59 3.93 -2.11
C ASN A 41 12.16 5.21 -2.72
N PRO A 42 11.34 6.01 -3.42
CA PRO A 42 11.79 7.22 -4.10
C PRO A 42 12.40 8.28 -3.17
N LYS A 43 12.09 8.23 -1.87
CA LYS A 43 12.58 9.20 -0.87
C LYS A 43 13.94 8.84 -0.26
N ARG A 44 14.54 7.71 -0.64
CA ARG A 44 15.90 7.40 -0.23
C ARG A 44 16.88 8.44 -0.80
N PRO A 45 17.90 8.84 -0.03
CA PRO A 45 18.89 9.82 -0.51
C PRO A 45 19.68 9.35 -1.74
N ASP A 46 19.87 8.03 -1.87
CA ASP A 46 20.62 7.38 -2.97
C ASP A 46 19.72 6.97 -4.14
N ASP A 47 18.41 7.25 -4.08
CA ASP A 47 17.46 6.91 -5.15
C ASP A 47 17.34 8.05 -6.17
N SER A 48 17.47 7.71 -7.46
CA SER A 48 17.39 8.66 -8.57
C SER A 48 16.02 8.79 -9.22
N TYR A 49 14.98 8.11 -8.67
CA TYR A 49 13.64 8.19 -9.24
C TYR A 49 13.11 9.63 -9.20
N PRO A 50 12.65 10.18 -10.34
CA PRO A 50 12.39 11.62 -10.46
C PRO A 50 11.21 12.09 -9.61
N PHE A 51 10.17 11.27 -9.43
CA PHE A 51 8.97 11.62 -8.68
C PHE A 51 8.98 11.06 -7.25
N LYS A 52 9.23 11.92 -6.27
CA LYS A 52 9.42 11.53 -4.86
C LYS A 52 8.13 11.31 -4.07
N TYR A 53 6.97 11.62 -4.65
CA TYR A 53 5.69 11.64 -3.94
C TYR A 53 4.75 10.49 -4.28
N LEU A 54 5.26 9.40 -4.88
CA LEU A 54 4.44 8.20 -5.08
C LEU A 54 3.85 7.73 -3.74
N CYS A 55 2.58 7.29 -3.76
CA CYS A 55 2.00 6.55 -2.64
C CYS A 55 2.59 5.13 -2.55
N GLY A 56 2.41 4.43 -1.42
CA GLY A 56 2.94 3.08 -1.23
C GLY A 56 2.50 2.09 -2.31
N CYS A 57 1.20 2.05 -2.66
CA CYS A 57 0.71 1.25 -3.78
C CYS A 57 1.29 1.70 -5.13
N GLY A 58 1.56 3.00 -5.31
CA GLY A 58 2.19 3.54 -6.51
C GLY A 58 3.59 2.99 -6.71
N VAL A 59 4.42 2.94 -5.67
CA VAL A 59 5.76 2.33 -5.72
C VAL A 59 5.66 0.85 -6.09
N GLY A 60 4.76 0.10 -5.44
CA GLY A 60 4.52 -1.31 -5.77
C GLY A 60 4.04 -1.51 -7.21
N PHE A 61 3.17 -0.63 -7.70
CA PHE A 61 2.68 -0.67 -9.08
C PHE A 61 3.81 -0.41 -10.10
N LYS A 62 4.70 0.54 -9.83
CA LYS A 62 5.88 0.81 -10.69
C LYS A 62 6.82 -0.40 -10.72
N PHE A 63 7.02 -1.07 -9.58
CA PHE A 63 7.77 -2.33 -9.55
C PHE A 63 7.11 -3.40 -10.42
N MET A 64 5.78 -3.59 -10.31
CA MET A 64 5.04 -4.54 -11.14
C MET A 64 5.08 -4.19 -12.62
N GLN A 65 5.07 -2.89 -12.98
CA GLN A 65 5.25 -2.46 -14.37
C GLN A 65 6.62 -2.86 -14.93
N ALA A 66 7.70 -2.61 -14.17
CA ALA A 66 9.04 -2.99 -14.58
C ALA A 66 9.18 -4.51 -14.71
N PHE A 67 8.66 -5.26 -13.74
CA PHE A 67 8.64 -6.72 -13.75
C PHE A 67 7.89 -7.25 -14.98
N ALA A 68 6.69 -6.75 -15.24
CA ALA A 68 5.87 -7.16 -16.37
C ALA A 68 6.57 -6.90 -17.71
N LYS A 69 7.16 -5.70 -17.87
CA LYS A 69 7.92 -5.33 -19.07
C LYS A 69 9.09 -6.28 -19.31
N ASN A 70 9.86 -6.61 -18.27
CA ASN A 70 11.03 -7.47 -18.37
C ASN A 70 10.68 -8.94 -18.63
N ASN A 71 9.47 -9.36 -18.30
CA ASN A 71 9.00 -10.75 -18.44
C ASN A 71 7.96 -10.92 -19.56
N GLY A 72 7.76 -9.94 -20.44
CA GLY A 72 6.83 -10.05 -21.56
C GLY A 72 5.35 -10.16 -21.13
N ILE A 73 5.01 -9.70 -19.92
CA ILE A 73 3.65 -9.72 -19.41
C ILE A 73 2.91 -8.49 -19.91
N SER A 74 1.73 -8.68 -20.50
CA SER A 74 0.92 -7.57 -21.01
C SER A 74 0.53 -6.61 -19.90
N PHE A 75 0.64 -5.31 -20.16
CA PHE A 75 0.20 -4.24 -19.25
C PHE A 75 -1.28 -4.35 -18.87
N SER A 76 -2.12 -4.92 -19.74
CA SER A 76 -3.54 -5.14 -19.46
C SER A 76 -3.78 -5.94 -18.17
N ARG A 77 -2.85 -6.81 -17.79
CA ARG A 77 -2.93 -7.57 -16.52
C ARG A 77 -2.67 -6.74 -15.27
N LEU A 78 -2.11 -5.56 -15.41
CA LEU A 78 -1.86 -4.63 -14.31
C LEU A 78 -3.00 -3.62 -14.11
N ILE A 79 -3.81 -3.39 -15.14
CA ILE A 79 -4.93 -2.43 -15.09
C ILE A 79 -5.84 -2.64 -13.87
N PRO A 80 -6.24 -3.88 -13.53
CA PRO A 80 -7.08 -4.11 -12.36
C PRO A 80 -6.47 -3.62 -11.03
N LEU A 81 -5.14 -3.53 -10.94
CA LEU A 81 -4.43 -3.08 -9.72
C LEU A 81 -4.45 -1.56 -9.54
N LEU A 82 -4.90 -0.80 -10.53
CA LEU A 82 -4.93 0.66 -10.47
C LEU A 82 -5.94 1.19 -9.45
N ASP A 83 -7.00 0.43 -9.14
CA ASP A 83 -7.97 0.81 -8.11
C ASP A 83 -7.31 0.94 -6.72
N PHE A 84 -6.36 0.05 -6.39
CA PHE A 84 -5.56 0.17 -5.16
C PHE A 84 -4.69 1.43 -5.16
N CYS A 85 -4.16 1.83 -6.32
CA CYS A 85 -3.39 3.07 -6.42
C CYS A 85 -4.26 4.29 -6.12
N ALA A 86 -5.49 4.37 -6.68
CA ALA A 86 -6.40 5.47 -6.41
C ALA A 86 -6.77 5.54 -4.92
N VAL A 87 -7.04 4.39 -4.30
CA VAL A 87 -7.37 4.32 -2.87
C VAL A 87 -6.17 4.73 -2.01
N SER A 88 -4.96 4.25 -2.30
CA SER A 88 -3.75 4.63 -1.56
C SER A 88 -3.43 6.12 -1.70
N ILE A 89 -3.51 6.69 -2.92
CA ILE A 89 -3.30 8.13 -3.15
C ILE A 89 -4.25 8.97 -2.29
N ALA A 90 -5.52 8.58 -2.23
CA ALA A 90 -6.54 9.30 -1.47
C ALA A 90 -6.42 9.09 0.04
N ALA A 91 -6.10 7.86 0.48
CA ALA A 91 -5.98 7.52 1.90
C ALA A 91 -4.73 8.13 2.55
N ASP A 92 -3.61 8.18 1.82
CA ASP A 92 -2.33 8.73 2.29
C ASP A 92 -2.23 10.25 2.08
N LEU A 93 -3.24 10.87 1.42
CA LEU A 93 -3.29 12.30 1.12
C LEU A 93 -2.02 12.81 0.42
N VAL A 94 -1.41 11.98 -0.42
CA VAL A 94 -0.23 12.38 -1.21
C VAL A 94 -0.61 13.38 -2.30
N PRO A 95 0.31 14.25 -2.75
CA PRO A 95 0.03 15.21 -3.82
C PRO A 95 -0.49 14.55 -5.10
N VAL A 96 -1.65 15.01 -5.60
CA VAL A 96 -2.28 14.50 -6.83
C VAL A 96 -1.73 15.27 -8.04
N VAL A 97 -0.43 15.13 -8.26
CA VAL A 97 0.31 15.72 -9.38
C VAL A 97 1.10 14.63 -10.11
N ASP A 98 1.63 14.94 -11.27
CA ASP A 98 2.48 14.05 -12.08
C ASP A 98 1.95 12.60 -12.13
N GLU A 99 2.76 11.61 -11.76
CA GLU A 99 2.40 10.19 -11.82
C GLU A 99 1.21 9.85 -10.91
N ASN A 100 1.11 10.45 -9.72
CA ASN A 100 -0.05 10.23 -8.85
C ASN A 100 -1.36 10.67 -9.51
N ARG A 101 -1.35 11.77 -10.27
CA ARG A 101 -2.54 12.23 -11.01
C ARG A 101 -2.96 11.20 -12.07
N ILE A 102 -2.00 10.65 -12.79
CA ILE A 102 -2.26 9.63 -13.83
C ILE A 102 -2.80 8.36 -13.18
N LEU A 103 -2.15 7.88 -12.11
CA LEU A 103 -2.57 6.69 -11.38
C LEU A 103 -3.95 6.88 -10.74
N ALA A 104 -4.21 8.05 -10.15
CA ALA A 104 -5.52 8.36 -9.55
C ALA A 104 -6.63 8.40 -10.59
N PHE A 105 -6.40 9.02 -11.75
CA PHE A 105 -7.39 9.10 -12.84
C PHE A 105 -7.78 7.71 -13.35
N HIS A 106 -6.80 6.90 -13.73
CA HIS A 106 -7.07 5.56 -14.23
C HIS A 106 -7.55 4.60 -13.14
N GLY A 107 -7.05 4.75 -11.93
CA GLY A 107 -7.47 3.95 -10.79
C GLY A 107 -8.91 4.23 -10.36
N LEU A 108 -9.32 5.50 -10.36
CA LEU A 108 -10.70 5.88 -10.06
C LEU A 108 -11.67 5.34 -11.15
N LYS A 109 -11.24 5.40 -12.41
CA LYS A 109 -11.99 4.79 -13.51
C LYS A 109 -12.13 3.27 -13.32
N GLN A 110 -11.05 2.58 -12.98
CA GLN A 110 -11.05 1.14 -12.70
C GLN A 110 -11.95 0.80 -11.50
N LEU A 111 -11.88 1.58 -10.42
CA LEU A 111 -12.71 1.42 -9.22
C LEU A 111 -14.21 1.53 -9.53
N ASN A 112 -14.59 2.42 -10.44
CA ASN A 112 -15.98 2.62 -10.85
C ASN A 112 -16.47 1.55 -11.85
N LEU A 113 -15.60 1.03 -12.71
CA LEU A 113 -15.97 0.07 -13.73
C LEU A 113 -15.98 -1.37 -13.23
N ASN A 114 -14.92 -1.78 -12.53
CA ASN A 114 -14.72 -3.15 -12.09
C ASN A 114 -13.77 -3.18 -10.90
N PRO A 115 -14.24 -2.80 -9.71
CA PRO A 115 -13.42 -2.79 -8.51
C PRO A 115 -12.96 -4.19 -8.13
N SER A 116 -11.77 -4.29 -7.53
CA SER A 116 -11.30 -5.53 -6.91
C SER A 116 -12.28 -6.01 -5.84
N ILE A 117 -12.33 -7.32 -5.61
CA ILE A 117 -13.33 -7.95 -4.72
C ILE A 117 -13.35 -7.31 -3.34
N GLY A 118 -12.17 -7.05 -2.75
CA GLY A 118 -12.08 -6.41 -1.43
C GLY A 118 -12.59 -4.97 -1.43
N LEU A 119 -12.25 -4.18 -2.45
CA LEU A 119 -12.73 -2.80 -2.55
C LEU A 119 -14.23 -2.75 -2.84
N LYS A 120 -14.76 -3.69 -3.63
CA LYS A 120 -16.20 -3.81 -3.84
C LYS A 120 -16.96 -4.04 -2.53
N ALA A 121 -16.48 -4.94 -1.67
CA ALA A 121 -17.09 -5.18 -0.38
C ALA A 121 -17.07 -3.92 0.52
N ILE A 122 -15.99 -3.14 0.48
CA ILE A 122 -15.88 -1.89 1.25
C ILE A 122 -16.83 -0.82 0.68
N ILE A 123 -16.95 -0.73 -0.64
CA ILE A 123 -17.89 0.15 -1.34
C ILE A 123 -19.32 -0.16 -0.90
N ASP A 124 -19.68 -1.44 -0.83
CA ASP A 124 -21.01 -1.91 -0.38
C ASP A 124 -21.27 -1.48 1.08
N ILE A 125 -20.32 -1.70 1.97
CA ILE A 125 -20.40 -1.30 3.39
C ILE A 125 -20.50 0.23 3.54
N CYS A 126 -19.88 0.99 2.64
CA CYS A 126 -19.94 2.45 2.62
C CYS A 126 -21.27 3.00 2.07
N GLY A 127 -22.15 2.15 1.53
CA GLY A 127 -23.40 2.58 0.89
C GLY A 127 -23.16 3.39 -0.38
N LEU A 128 -22.12 3.05 -1.15
CA LEU A 128 -21.73 3.79 -2.36
C LEU A 128 -22.17 3.08 -3.65
N ASN A 129 -22.92 1.99 -3.54
CA ASN A 129 -23.43 1.23 -4.70
C ASN A 129 -24.37 2.07 -5.56
N GLY A 130 -24.31 1.81 -6.86
CA GLY A 130 -25.25 2.39 -7.83
C GLY A 130 -24.99 3.86 -8.19
N ARG A 131 -23.88 4.43 -7.74
CA ARG A 131 -23.44 5.78 -8.13
C ARG A 131 -21.96 5.84 -8.43
N GLU A 132 -21.55 6.87 -9.13
CA GLU A 132 -20.13 7.12 -9.37
C GLU A 132 -19.40 7.52 -8.07
N ILE A 133 -18.28 6.85 -7.83
CA ILE A 133 -17.40 7.09 -6.67
C ILE A 133 -16.40 8.18 -7.05
N SER A 134 -16.29 9.19 -6.22
CA SER A 134 -15.33 10.29 -6.36
C SER A 134 -14.11 10.09 -5.46
N MET A 135 -13.04 10.87 -5.70
CA MET A 135 -11.89 10.92 -4.78
C MET A 135 -12.30 11.33 -3.37
N SER A 136 -13.26 12.24 -3.22
CA SER A 136 -13.80 12.63 -1.91
C SER A 136 -14.47 11.46 -1.17
N ASP A 137 -15.17 10.58 -1.89
CA ASP A 137 -15.74 9.38 -1.27
C ASP A 137 -14.66 8.43 -0.75
N ILE A 138 -13.54 8.32 -1.48
CA ILE A 138 -12.41 7.51 -1.03
C ILE A 138 -11.81 8.13 0.23
N ILE A 139 -11.53 9.42 0.25
CA ILE A 139 -10.93 10.14 1.39
C ILE A 139 -11.80 10.03 2.64
N PHE A 140 -13.11 10.30 2.51
CA PHE A 140 -13.97 10.49 3.67
C PHE A 140 -14.79 9.26 4.08
N LYS A 141 -14.91 8.25 3.20
CA LYS A 141 -15.74 7.06 3.47
C LYS A 141 -14.96 5.76 3.41
N ILE A 142 -14.18 5.53 2.33
CA ILE A 142 -13.47 4.27 2.11
C ILE A 142 -12.19 4.22 2.96
N GLY A 143 -11.33 5.22 2.85
CA GLY A 143 -10.04 5.29 3.54
C GLY A 143 -10.15 5.14 5.06
N PRO A 144 -11.04 5.87 5.76
CA PRO A 144 -11.21 5.73 7.20
C PRO A 144 -11.62 4.31 7.63
N ARG A 145 -12.39 3.59 6.82
CA ARG A 145 -12.79 2.21 7.13
C ARG A 145 -11.64 1.22 6.96
N ILE A 146 -10.83 1.39 5.93
CA ILE A 146 -9.60 0.60 5.73
C ILE A 146 -8.67 0.81 6.92
N ASN A 147 -8.41 2.07 7.28
CA ASN A 147 -7.53 2.41 8.40
C ASN A 147 -8.06 1.92 9.75
N ALA A 148 -9.38 1.93 9.95
CA ALA A 148 -9.99 1.42 11.18
C ALA A 148 -9.88 -0.10 11.31
N SER A 149 -9.99 -0.85 10.20
CA SER A 149 -9.86 -2.31 10.20
C SER A 149 -8.46 -2.77 10.59
N GLY A 150 -7.41 -2.13 10.07
CA GLY A 150 -6.02 -2.39 10.45
C GLY A 150 -5.76 -2.19 11.94
N ARG A 151 -6.31 -1.11 12.53
CA ARG A 151 -6.15 -0.83 13.97
C ARG A 151 -6.93 -1.81 14.89
N MET A 152 -7.96 -2.48 14.41
CA MET A 152 -8.70 -3.47 15.20
C MET A 152 -7.92 -4.78 15.36
N GLU A 153 -7.13 -5.18 14.37
CA GLU A 153 -6.24 -6.34 14.48
C GLU A 153 -5.09 -6.10 15.46
N ASP A 154 -4.48 -4.92 15.44
CA ASP A 154 -3.43 -4.54 16.39
C ASP A 154 -3.92 -4.58 17.83
N ARG A 155 -5.17 -4.19 18.11
CA ARG A 155 -5.77 -4.28 19.46
C ARG A 155 -6.03 -5.71 19.89
N LYS A 156 -6.36 -6.63 18.99
CA LYS A 156 -6.52 -8.05 19.32
C LYS A 156 -5.19 -8.72 19.64
N SER A 157 -4.14 -8.47 18.87
CA SER A 157 -2.80 -8.98 19.13
C SER A 157 -2.22 -8.45 20.44
N THR A 158 -2.44 -7.17 20.78
CA THR A 158 -2.03 -6.58 22.05
C THR A 158 -2.77 -7.18 23.26
N ARG A 159 -4.07 -7.54 23.12
CA ARG A 159 -4.83 -8.21 24.18
C ARG A 159 -4.39 -9.66 24.40
N LEU A 160 -4.06 -10.39 23.35
CA LEU A 160 -3.54 -11.76 23.45
C LEU A 160 -2.19 -11.81 24.18
N ASN A 161 -1.28 -10.88 23.88
CA ASN A 161 0.01 -10.77 24.55
C ASN A 161 -0.11 -10.37 26.03
N SER A 162 -1.10 -9.54 26.40
CA SER A 162 -1.34 -9.15 27.79
C SER A 162 -1.99 -10.26 28.63
N SER A 163 -2.72 -11.19 28.03
CA SER A 163 -3.31 -12.34 28.73
C SER A 163 -2.28 -13.44 29.04
N HIS A 164 -1.26 -13.62 28.21
CA HIS A 164 -0.18 -14.56 28.48
C HIS A 164 0.81 -14.08 29.56
N ALA A 165 0.97 -12.75 29.74
CA ALA A 165 1.83 -12.20 30.78
C ALA A 165 1.24 -12.32 32.21
N LYS A 166 -0.05 -12.62 32.38
CA LYS A 166 -0.72 -12.78 33.68
C LYS A 166 -0.81 -14.22 34.20
N SER A 167 -0.34 -15.20 33.42
CA SER A 167 -0.40 -16.61 33.79
C SER A 167 0.88 -17.19 34.36
N SER A 168 1.88 -16.36 34.66
CA SER A 168 3.14 -16.77 35.30
C SER A 168 3.39 -15.96 36.57
N ARG A 169 2.55 -16.20 37.60
CA ARG A 169 2.84 -15.90 39.01
C ARG A 169 2.21 -16.97 39.90
#